data_dd132bc1a65447a3f4e358cecb95ed7f
#
_entry.id   dd132bc1a65447a3f4e358cecb95ed7f
#
_cell.length_a   1.000
_cell.length_b   1.000
_cell.length_c   1.000
_cell.angle_alpha   90.00
_cell.angle_beta   90.00
_cell.angle_gamma   90.00
#
_symmetry.space_group_name_H-M   'P 1'
#
loop_
_entity.id
_entity.type
_entity.pdbx_description
1 polymer ?
#
loop_
_entity_poly.entity_id
_entity_poly.type
_entity_poly.pdbx_seq_one_letter_code
_entity_poly.pdbx_strand_id
1 'polypeptide(L)'
;MSTILNFSSYRLAQSSAAFLALLGSTMLSGSIAHAADVTFERLRNPEPHNWLMVHHDYSAQRHSALEQINKSNIKNMKLKFAVAIGGASPNEALEATPLVEDGFMYMVDGWGAVYKIDVRSGTGGRTLWKMDPGQERYGRHRGVALWGNLVISTTGKDGRVIATDKETGKIVWDKNLHDQPEVELSSAPLALKDDIIVGASGGDQGVRDWIVSLDPKTGNLKWKTFAIPAPGEPGSETWKDKNNAWQTGGGAFYVTGSYDPQTNLTYWGSGNPAPGYDASYRPGDNLFTSSAIAFNVANGKMEWYFQYTPNDNRDYDETGTHILIDTKVNGEDRKIVTHPGRNGFNYTFDRTNGQFLKAGQYVGKVNWTKGIDPKTGKPVDYDPSKDFQLYAEPANVNADKVTRRVCPDQAGGNNFWPSAYSPKTKMLYVPSVEGCSDITPDHSAHVKGKFAGGGYFNPERLTSQIVVVDPTTGEKKAQKDMPYPNSAGVLSTAGGVIVTALLDGTIVALDDQTLEELWKINVGTGFNAPPMTYAVDGKQYIAIASGLWRNAKNKLTRSPELKTHSQATMIFVFGL
;
A
#
# COMPACT_ATOMS: atom_id res chain seq x y z
N MET A 1 43.39 -79.24 -26.24
CA MET A 1 42.51 -80.44 -26.26
C MET A 1 41.14 -79.89 -26.52
N SER A 2 40.73 -79.84 -27.80
CA SER A 2 39.90 -80.81 -28.50
C SER A 2 38.63 -81.15 -27.68
N THR A 3 37.46 -80.89 -28.14
CA THR A 3 36.82 -81.54 -29.29
C THR A 3 35.58 -80.81 -29.76
N ILE A 4 35.48 -80.63 -31.01
CA ILE A 4 34.38 -80.40 -31.89
C ILE A 4 33.33 -81.52 -31.80
N LEU A 5 32.05 -81.22 -32.02
CA LEU A 5 31.20 -82.02 -32.91
C LEU A 5 29.91 -81.31 -33.33
N ASN A 6 29.71 -81.35 -34.62
CA ASN A 6 28.65 -80.87 -35.48
C ASN A 6 27.37 -81.71 -35.51
N PHE A 7 26.43 -81.25 -36.32
CA PHE A 7 25.22 -81.79 -36.97
C PHE A 7 23.90 -81.68 -36.22
N SER A 8 22.76 -81.36 -36.78
CA SER A 8 22.31 -81.28 -38.19
C SER A 8 20.91 -80.68 -38.24
N SER A 9 20.67 -80.02 -39.31
CA SER A 9 19.43 -79.47 -39.82
C SER A 9 18.18 -80.36 -39.72
N TYR A 10 17.02 -79.76 -39.46
CA TYR A 10 15.74 -80.08 -40.13
C TYR A 10 14.88 -78.80 -40.26
N ARG A 11 14.48 -78.54 -41.52
CA ARG A 11 13.45 -77.57 -41.91
C ARG A 11 12.08 -78.17 -41.66
N LEU A 12 11.14 -77.36 -41.22
CA LEU A 12 9.75 -77.38 -41.65
C LEU A 12 9.08 -76.03 -41.45
N ALA A 13 8.51 -75.54 -42.52
CA ALA A 13 7.75 -74.34 -42.65
C ALA A 13 6.36 -74.51 -42.06
N GLN A 14 5.77 -73.46 -41.48
CA GLN A 14 4.51 -72.90 -41.93
C GLN A 14 3.97 -71.78 -40.98
N SER A 15 3.59 -70.71 -41.66
CA SER A 15 2.45 -69.80 -41.50
C SER A 15 2.35 -68.89 -40.25
N SER A 16 2.67 -67.62 -40.49
CA SER A 16 1.83 -66.43 -40.40
C SER A 16 0.92 -66.29 -39.20
N ALA A 17 1.27 -65.38 -38.25
CA ALA A 17 0.36 -64.36 -37.73
C ALA A 17 1.21 -63.22 -37.08
N ALA A 18 1.33 -62.11 -37.79
CA ALA A 18 1.92 -60.88 -37.27
C ALA A 18 0.93 -60.24 -36.30
N PHE A 19 1.22 -60.24 -34.98
CA PHE A 19 0.63 -59.34 -34.03
C PHE A 19 1.61 -58.19 -33.81
N LEU A 20 1.40 -57.05 -34.50
CA LEU A 20 2.01 -55.78 -34.16
C LEU A 20 1.36 -55.24 -32.88
N ALA A 21 2.01 -55.40 -31.75
CA ALA A 21 1.72 -54.62 -30.56
C ALA A 21 2.32 -53.24 -30.76
N LEU A 22 1.49 -52.25 -31.16
CA LEU A 22 1.81 -50.82 -31.03
C LEU A 22 1.81 -50.48 -29.53
N LEU A 23 2.99 -50.44 -28.95
CA LEU A 23 3.23 -49.70 -27.70
C LEU A 23 3.14 -48.21 -28.03
N GLY A 24 1.92 -47.67 -27.94
CA GLY A 24 1.68 -46.23 -27.91
C GLY A 24 2.23 -45.68 -26.61
N SER A 25 3.46 -45.20 -26.60
CA SER A 25 3.98 -44.29 -25.59
C SER A 25 3.20 -42.98 -25.67
N THR A 26 2.10 -42.84 -24.93
CA THR A 26 1.51 -41.55 -24.63
C THR A 26 2.52 -40.78 -23.80
N MET A 27 3.36 -39.98 -24.47
CA MET A 27 4.02 -38.86 -23.80
C MET A 27 2.89 -37.96 -23.33
N LEU A 28 2.59 -38.01 -22.05
CA LEU A 28 1.92 -36.91 -21.38
C LEU A 28 2.86 -35.71 -21.47
N SER A 29 2.72 -34.95 -22.56
CA SER A 29 3.19 -33.58 -22.60
C SER A 29 2.43 -32.85 -21.48
N GLY A 30 3.00 -32.81 -20.28
CA GLY A 30 2.57 -31.90 -19.27
C GLY A 30 2.69 -30.50 -19.89
N SER A 31 1.59 -29.96 -20.40
CA SER A 31 1.52 -28.54 -20.72
C SER A 31 1.93 -27.81 -19.47
N ILE A 32 3.11 -27.20 -19.49
CA ILE A 32 3.47 -26.19 -18.51
C ILE A 32 2.39 -25.13 -18.69
N ALA A 33 1.42 -25.11 -17.79
CA ALA A 33 0.40 -24.06 -17.78
C ALA A 33 1.16 -22.76 -17.55
N HIS A 34 1.39 -22.01 -18.60
CA HIS A 34 1.83 -20.63 -18.51
C HIS A 34 0.69 -19.87 -17.81
N ALA A 35 1.04 -19.06 -16.81
CA ALA A 35 0.08 -18.12 -16.25
C ALA A 35 -0.43 -17.21 -17.39
N ALA A 36 -1.73 -17.04 -17.50
CA ALA A 36 -2.31 -16.17 -18.52
C ALA A 36 -1.80 -14.74 -18.35
N ASP A 37 -1.76 -13.96 -19.43
CA ASP A 37 -1.41 -12.53 -19.34
C ASP A 37 -2.35 -11.78 -18.40
N VAL A 38 -1.80 -10.90 -17.56
CA VAL A 38 -2.58 -9.99 -16.74
C VAL A 38 -3.02 -8.80 -17.57
N THR A 39 -4.16 -8.96 -18.22
CA THR A 39 -4.75 -7.93 -19.08
C THR A 39 -5.43 -6.82 -18.28
N PHE A 40 -5.67 -5.68 -18.92
CA PHE A 40 -6.43 -4.59 -18.30
C PHE A 40 -7.84 -5.04 -17.86
N GLU A 41 -8.49 -5.92 -18.62
CA GLU A 41 -9.82 -6.43 -18.25
C GLU A 41 -9.77 -7.31 -17.00
N ARG A 42 -8.72 -8.10 -16.81
CA ARG A 42 -8.51 -8.86 -15.56
C ARG A 42 -8.22 -7.93 -14.37
N LEU A 43 -7.45 -6.86 -14.56
CA LEU A 43 -7.20 -5.87 -13.51
C LEU A 43 -8.47 -5.08 -13.15
N ARG A 44 -9.32 -4.81 -14.13
CA ARG A 44 -10.58 -4.11 -13.95
C ARG A 44 -11.64 -4.97 -13.25
N ASN A 45 -11.69 -6.25 -13.57
CA ASN A 45 -12.63 -7.24 -13.04
C ASN A 45 -11.85 -8.49 -12.63
N PRO A 46 -11.11 -8.44 -11.51
CA PRO A 46 -10.28 -9.55 -11.07
C PRO A 46 -11.12 -10.77 -10.72
N GLU A 47 -10.64 -11.93 -11.11
CA GLU A 47 -11.26 -13.21 -10.74
C GLU A 47 -11.23 -13.34 -9.20
N PRO A 48 -12.31 -13.79 -8.54
CA PRO A 48 -12.39 -13.81 -7.08
C PRO A 48 -11.28 -14.59 -6.38
N HIS A 49 -10.71 -15.60 -7.06
CA HIS A 49 -9.63 -16.43 -6.52
C HIS A 49 -8.25 -15.78 -6.63
N ASN A 50 -8.12 -14.68 -7.37
CA ASN A 50 -6.89 -13.93 -7.57
C ASN A 50 -6.84 -12.66 -6.72
N TRP A 51 -5.62 -12.12 -6.53
CA TRP A 51 -5.36 -10.81 -5.95
C TRP A 51 -4.31 -10.10 -6.81
N LEU A 52 -4.73 -9.43 -7.89
CA LEU A 52 -3.85 -9.00 -8.98
C LEU A 52 -3.20 -7.65 -8.79
N MET A 53 -3.62 -6.84 -7.80
CA MET A 53 -3.01 -5.54 -7.47
C MET A 53 -3.05 -5.26 -5.96
N VAL A 54 -2.24 -4.34 -5.49
CA VAL A 54 -2.02 -4.09 -4.05
C VAL A 54 -3.28 -3.78 -3.27
N HIS A 55 -4.27 -3.14 -3.89
CA HIS A 55 -5.56 -2.79 -3.28
C HIS A 55 -6.71 -3.70 -3.69
N HIS A 56 -6.43 -4.82 -4.36
CA HIS A 56 -7.36 -5.79 -4.95
C HIS A 56 -7.95 -5.32 -6.29
N ASP A 57 -8.50 -4.12 -6.36
CA ASP A 57 -9.11 -3.53 -7.55
C ASP A 57 -8.74 -2.04 -7.72
N TYR A 58 -9.14 -1.44 -8.83
CA TYR A 58 -8.89 -0.02 -9.11
C TYR A 58 -9.62 0.92 -8.17
N SER A 59 -10.71 0.48 -7.53
CA SER A 59 -11.46 1.27 -6.55
C SER A 59 -10.78 1.31 -5.18
N ALA A 60 -9.76 0.49 -4.98
CA ALA A 60 -8.98 0.39 -3.74
C ALA A 60 -9.81 -0.01 -2.51
N GLN A 61 -10.86 -0.81 -2.71
CA GLN A 61 -11.79 -1.19 -1.63
C GLN A 61 -11.25 -2.29 -0.72
N ARG A 62 -10.23 -3.07 -1.15
CA ARG A 62 -9.65 -4.19 -0.40
C ARG A 62 -10.72 -5.16 0.13
N HIS A 63 -11.75 -5.41 -0.70
CA HIS A 63 -12.83 -6.34 -0.45
C HIS A 63 -12.73 -7.54 -1.37
N SER A 64 -12.76 -8.75 -0.82
CA SER A 64 -12.78 -10.00 -1.59
C SER A 64 -14.17 -10.60 -1.63
N ALA A 65 -14.60 -11.06 -2.80
CA ALA A 65 -15.84 -11.80 -2.98
C ALA A 65 -15.77 -13.25 -2.45
N LEU A 66 -14.60 -13.72 -1.99
CA LEU A 66 -14.45 -15.04 -1.38
C LEU A 66 -15.18 -15.11 -0.03
N GLU A 67 -15.93 -16.20 0.20
CA GLU A 67 -16.76 -16.40 1.40
C GLU A 67 -16.60 -17.77 2.06
N GLN A 68 -15.70 -18.62 1.55
CA GLN A 68 -15.48 -19.94 2.15
C GLN A 68 -14.99 -19.83 3.60
N ILE A 69 -14.07 -18.88 3.86
CA ILE A 69 -13.73 -18.48 5.22
C ILE A 69 -14.73 -17.42 5.66
N ASN A 70 -15.53 -17.75 6.68
CA ASN A 70 -16.64 -16.91 7.12
C ASN A 70 -16.80 -16.94 8.65
N LYS A 71 -17.75 -16.16 9.18
CA LYS A 71 -18.02 -16.02 10.62
C LYS A 71 -18.19 -17.35 11.36
N SER A 72 -18.80 -18.35 10.71
CA SER A 72 -19.12 -19.63 11.39
C SER A 72 -17.93 -20.58 11.53
N ASN A 73 -16.96 -20.50 10.61
CA ASN A 73 -15.86 -21.47 10.50
C ASN A 73 -14.46 -20.90 10.74
N ILE A 74 -14.26 -19.57 10.73
CA ILE A 74 -12.94 -18.94 10.86
C ILE A 74 -12.22 -19.32 12.16
N LYS A 75 -12.93 -19.70 13.21
CA LYS A 75 -12.36 -20.24 14.46
C LYS A 75 -11.50 -21.49 14.24
N ASN A 76 -11.70 -22.20 13.14
CA ASN A 76 -10.95 -23.40 12.74
C ASN A 76 -9.72 -23.06 11.87
N MET A 77 -9.51 -21.81 11.53
CA MET A 77 -8.39 -21.38 10.68
C MET A 77 -7.04 -21.68 11.35
N LYS A 78 -6.11 -22.22 10.57
CA LYS A 78 -4.77 -22.64 11.02
C LYS A 78 -3.71 -22.12 10.07
N LEU A 79 -2.50 -21.97 10.57
CA LEU A 79 -1.32 -21.78 9.72
C LEU A 79 -1.14 -23.01 8.82
N LYS A 80 -1.12 -22.80 7.52
CA LYS A 80 -0.85 -23.83 6.52
C LYS A 80 0.63 -23.94 6.21
N PHE A 81 1.27 -22.80 5.98
CA PHE A 81 2.70 -22.71 5.75
C PHE A 81 3.19 -21.27 5.95
N ALA A 82 4.50 -21.11 6.01
CA ALA A 82 5.15 -19.81 5.96
C ALA A 82 6.33 -19.85 4.97
N VAL A 83 6.63 -18.71 4.34
CA VAL A 83 7.73 -18.55 3.38
C VAL A 83 8.64 -17.43 3.87
N ALA A 84 9.94 -17.71 3.98
CA ALA A 84 10.95 -16.71 4.31
C ALA A 84 11.20 -15.81 3.09
N ILE A 85 11.28 -14.50 3.30
CA ILE A 85 11.54 -13.50 2.27
C ILE A 85 12.61 -12.54 2.77
N GLY A 86 13.63 -12.24 1.95
CA GLY A 86 14.72 -11.37 2.34
C GLY A 86 15.50 -11.93 3.54
N GLY A 87 15.68 -11.16 4.58
CA GLY A 87 16.17 -11.67 5.87
C GLY A 87 17.63 -11.36 6.19
N ALA A 88 18.25 -10.45 5.46
CA ALA A 88 19.65 -10.09 5.70
C ALA A 88 19.84 -8.90 6.66
N SER A 89 18.78 -8.13 6.96
CA SER A 89 18.88 -6.94 7.79
C SER A 89 17.94 -6.96 8.99
N PRO A 90 18.40 -6.61 10.19
CA PRO A 90 17.55 -6.50 11.38
C PRO A 90 16.52 -5.35 11.30
N ASN A 91 16.62 -4.48 10.29
CA ASN A 91 15.71 -3.37 10.04
C ASN A 91 14.87 -3.56 8.77
N GLU A 92 14.89 -4.76 8.20
CA GLU A 92 14.12 -5.07 7.01
C GLU A 92 12.63 -5.08 7.32
N ALA A 93 11.87 -4.26 6.60
CA ALA A 93 10.42 -4.15 6.74
C ALA A 93 9.74 -4.63 5.48
N LEU A 94 8.62 -5.32 5.65
CA LEU A 94 7.69 -5.58 4.56
C LEU A 94 6.43 -4.73 4.76
N GLU A 95 6.19 -3.82 3.82
CA GLU A 95 4.95 -3.04 3.73
C GLU A 95 4.13 -3.47 2.51
N ALA A 96 4.63 -4.43 1.74
CA ALA A 96 4.06 -4.89 0.49
C ALA A 96 2.92 -5.88 0.69
N THR A 97 1.81 -5.68 -0.01
CA THR A 97 0.77 -6.70 -0.17
C THR A 97 1.29 -7.77 -1.15
N PRO A 98 1.30 -9.07 -0.79
CA PRO A 98 1.54 -10.13 -1.76
C PRO A 98 0.47 -10.13 -2.85
N LEU A 99 0.84 -10.32 -4.12
CA LEU A 99 -0.12 -10.52 -5.21
C LEU A 99 -0.20 -12.01 -5.54
N VAL A 100 -1.38 -12.48 -5.92
CA VAL A 100 -1.56 -13.88 -6.35
C VAL A 100 -2.31 -13.91 -7.68
N GLU A 101 -1.73 -14.61 -8.64
CA GLU A 101 -2.31 -14.93 -9.93
C GLU A 101 -2.22 -16.45 -10.17
N ASP A 102 -3.37 -17.10 -10.27
CA ASP A 102 -3.51 -18.52 -10.61
C ASP A 102 -2.60 -19.45 -9.76
N GLY A 103 -2.49 -19.10 -8.45
CA GLY A 103 -1.68 -19.84 -7.47
C GLY A 103 -0.16 -19.54 -7.54
N PHE A 104 0.25 -18.51 -8.26
CA PHE A 104 1.61 -17.95 -8.18
C PHE A 104 1.57 -16.64 -7.40
N MET A 105 2.36 -16.56 -6.35
CA MET A 105 2.46 -15.39 -5.50
C MET A 105 3.69 -14.55 -5.88
N TYR A 106 3.51 -13.23 -5.98
CA TYR A 106 4.56 -12.27 -6.27
C TYR A 106 4.74 -11.31 -5.10
N MET A 107 5.98 -11.08 -4.71
CA MET A 107 6.33 -10.24 -3.56
C MET A 107 7.63 -9.50 -3.83
N VAL A 108 7.79 -8.31 -3.23
CA VAL A 108 9.06 -7.56 -3.21
C VAL A 108 9.52 -7.38 -1.76
N ASP A 109 10.82 -7.55 -1.52
CA ASP A 109 11.44 -7.31 -0.21
C ASP A 109 12.01 -5.89 -0.09
N GLY A 110 12.58 -5.56 1.06
CA GLY A 110 13.14 -4.24 1.34
C GLY A 110 14.43 -3.91 0.57
N TRP A 111 15.00 -4.89 -0.16
CA TRP A 111 16.14 -4.72 -1.05
C TRP A 111 15.72 -4.58 -2.51
N GLY A 112 14.40 -4.50 -2.76
CA GLY A 112 13.85 -4.43 -4.10
C GLY A 112 13.87 -5.76 -4.86
N ALA A 113 14.26 -6.85 -4.20
CA ALA A 113 14.25 -8.15 -4.84
C ALA A 113 12.82 -8.68 -4.97
N VAL A 114 12.48 -9.16 -6.16
CA VAL A 114 11.15 -9.69 -6.50
C VAL A 114 11.18 -11.21 -6.51
N TYR A 115 10.16 -11.81 -5.92
CA TYR A 115 10.00 -13.26 -5.80
C TYR A 115 8.76 -13.72 -6.56
N LYS A 116 8.86 -14.86 -7.27
CA LYS A 116 7.73 -15.69 -7.69
C LYS A 116 7.71 -16.95 -6.85
N ILE A 117 6.59 -17.21 -6.20
CA ILE A 117 6.41 -18.32 -5.26
C ILE A 117 5.23 -19.15 -5.73
N ASP A 118 5.44 -20.46 -5.92
CA ASP A 118 4.39 -21.43 -6.23
C ASP A 118 3.66 -21.80 -4.93
N VAL A 119 2.39 -21.43 -4.81
CA VAL A 119 1.52 -21.72 -3.65
C VAL A 119 0.35 -22.66 -4.01
N ARG A 120 0.37 -23.26 -5.21
CA ARG A 120 -0.71 -24.10 -5.74
C ARG A 120 -0.96 -25.35 -4.92
N SER A 121 0.01 -25.86 -4.19
CA SER A 121 -0.19 -27.01 -3.30
C SER A 121 -1.14 -26.72 -2.11
N GLY A 122 -1.28 -25.44 -1.73
CA GLY A 122 -2.03 -25.03 -0.54
C GLY A 122 -1.41 -25.46 0.80
N THR A 123 -0.28 -26.18 0.77
CA THR A 123 0.42 -26.70 1.96
C THR A 123 1.87 -26.27 2.04
N GLY A 124 2.34 -25.48 1.10
CA GLY A 124 3.70 -24.96 1.06
C GLY A 124 3.86 -23.89 -0.01
N GLY A 125 4.90 -23.06 0.13
CA GLY A 125 5.33 -22.08 -0.86
C GLY A 125 6.74 -22.38 -1.32
N ARG A 126 6.93 -22.52 -2.63
CA ARG A 126 8.22 -22.78 -3.25
C ARG A 126 8.64 -21.61 -4.12
N THR A 127 9.71 -20.91 -3.77
CA THR A 127 10.29 -19.87 -4.62
C THR A 127 10.77 -20.49 -5.94
N LEU A 128 10.20 -20.03 -7.04
CA LEU A 128 10.56 -20.47 -8.40
C LEU A 128 11.73 -19.67 -8.94
N TRP A 129 11.69 -18.36 -8.72
CA TRP A 129 12.78 -17.45 -9.05
C TRP A 129 12.80 -16.25 -8.10
N LYS A 130 13.97 -15.64 -7.98
CA LYS A 130 14.22 -14.35 -7.33
C LYS A 130 14.95 -13.46 -8.33
N MET A 131 14.41 -12.29 -8.63
CA MET A 131 15.11 -11.22 -9.35
C MET A 131 15.72 -10.28 -8.31
N ASP A 132 17.04 -10.11 -8.33
CA ASP A 132 17.76 -9.19 -7.46
C ASP A 132 18.20 -7.97 -8.31
N PRO A 133 17.72 -6.76 -7.99
CA PRO A 133 18.07 -5.56 -8.75
C PRO A 133 19.49 -5.04 -8.43
N GLY A 134 20.19 -5.63 -7.46
CA GLY A 134 21.49 -5.14 -7.01
C GLY A 134 21.42 -3.80 -6.24
N GLN A 135 20.32 -3.55 -5.53
CA GLN A 135 20.16 -2.34 -4.72
C GLN A 135 21.15 -2.36 -3.54
N GLU A 136 21.96 -1.30 -3.40
CA GLU A 136 22.96 -1.21 -2.34
C GLU A 136 22.41 -0.70 -1.01
N ARG A 137 21.31 0.05 -1.05
CA ARG A 137 20.68 0.65 0.13
C ARG A 137 19.30 0.06 0.35
N TYR A 138 19.04 -0.37 1.59
CA TYR A 138 17.72 -0.81 2.01
C TYR A 138 16.67 0.29 1.80
N GLY A 139 15.53 -0.08 1.24
CA GLY A 139 14.39 0.81 0.99
C GLY A 139 13.08 0.27 1.57
N ARG A 140 12.03 1.07 1.44
CA ARG A 140 10.65 0.66 1.71
C ARG A 140 10.01 0.31 0.37
N HIS A 141 9.26 -0.79 0.35
CA HIS A 141 8.51 -1.20 -0.84
C HIS A 141 7.10 -1.60 -0.42
N ARG A 142 6.10 -1.12 -1.16
CA ARG A 142 4.68 -1.38 -0.86
C ARG A 142 4.03 -2.38 -1.80
N GLY A 143 4.80 -2.94 -2.72
CA GLY A 143 4.33 -4.01 -3.60
C GLY A 143 4.87 -3.90 -5.01
N VAL A 144 4.39 -4.81 -5.83
CA VAL A 144 4.65 -4.86 -7.27
C VAL A 144 3.33 -4.66 -8.02
N ALA A 145 3.41 -4.46 -9.34
CA ALA A 145 2.26 -4.52 -10.24
C ALA A 145 2.43 -5.66 -11.24
N LEU A 146 1.31 -6.22 -11.70
CA LEU A 146 1.26 -7.20 -12.77
C LEU A 146 0.69 -6.53 -14.03
N TRP A 147 1.35 -6.71 -15.17
CA TRP A 147 0.91 -6.21 -16.46
C TRP A 147 1.35 -7.15 -17.60
N GLY A 148 0.41 -7.71 -18.36
CA GLY A 148 0.73 -8.69 -19.38
C GLY A 148 1.52 -9.87 -18.78
N ASN A 149 2.68 -10.15 -19.35
CA ASN A 149 3.64 -11.13 -18.84
C ASN A 149 4.76 -10.52 -17.98
N LEU A 150 4.51 -9.36 -17.37
CA LEU A 150 5.52 -8.62 -16.60
C LEU A 150 5.13 -8.46 -15.14
N VAL A 151 6.13 -8.49 -14.27
CA VAL A 151 6.08 -7.97 -12.89
C VAL A 151 6.83 -6.64 -12.89
N ILE A 152 6.14 -5.56 -12.54
CA ILE A 152 6.73 -4.21 -12.46
C ILE A 152 7.03 -3.91 -11.00
N SER A 153 8.27 -3.57 -10.69
CA SER A 153 8.73 -3.24 -9.34
C SER A 153 9.51 -1.93 -9.31
N THR A 154 9.70 -1.40 -8.12
CA THR A 154 10.55 -0.23 -7.86
C THR A 154 11.74 -0.60 -7.00
N THR A 155 12.83 0.17 -7.09
CA THR A 155 14.01 0.00 -6.23
C THR A 155 14.09 1.19 -5.28
N GLY A 156 13.30 1.27 -4.26
CA GLY A 156 13.28 2.33 -3.24
C GLY A 156 14.35 3.42 -3.40
N LYS A 157 15.51 3.22 -2.82
CA LYS A 157 16.59 4.21 -2.74
C LYS A 157 17.34 4.50 -4.04
N ASP A 158 17.32 3.61 -5.01
CA ASP A 158 18.05 3.81 -6.27
C ASP A 158 17.19 4.48 -7.35
N GLY A 159 15.89 4.68 -7.07
CA GLY A 159 14.98 5.40 -7.97
C GLY A 159 14.76 4.73 -9.32
N ARG A 160 14.85 3.39 -9.40
CA ARG A 160 14.63 2.64 -10.66
C ARG A 160 13.25 1.99 -10.69
N VAL A 161 12.70 1.84 -11.89
CA VAL A 161 11.53 1.01 -12.18
C VAL A 161 11.97 -0.13 -13.08
N ILE A 162 11.63 -1.35 -12.71
CA ILE A 162 12.11 -2.58 -13.38
C ILE A 162 10.91 -3.41 -13.79
N ALA A 163 10.90 -3.88 -15.03
CA ALA A 163 10.00 -4.91 -15.51
C ALA A 163 10.74 -6.24 -15.60
N THR A 164 10.18 -7.25 -14.95
CA THR A 164 10.71 -8.61 -14.91
C THR A 164 9.73 -9.55 -15.61
N ASP A 165 10.24 -10.40 -16.49
CA ASP A 165 9.44 -11.44 -17.14
C ASP A 165 8.88 -12.41 -16.08
N LYS A 166 7.59 -12.57 -16.08
CA LYS A 166 6.82 -13.33 -15.08
C LYS A 166 7.20 -14.81 -15.02
N GLU A 167 7.61 -15.40 -16.14
CA GLU A 167 7.95 -16.82 -16.21
C GLU A 167 9.40 -17.09 -15.83
N THR A 168 10.31 -16.26 -16.30
CA THR A 168 11.75 -16.53 -16.20
C THR A 168 12.47 -15.77 -15.10
N GLY A 169 11.87 -14.70 -14.54
CA GLY A 169 12.52 -13.82 -13.60
C GLY A 169 13.59 -12.90 -14.20
N LYS A 170 13.71 -12.87 -15.55
CA LYS A 170 14.70 -12.02 -16.22
C LYS A 170 14.19 -10.60 -16.38
N ILE A 171 15.08 -9.64 -16.21
CA ILE A 171 14.78 -8.23 -16.45
C ILE A 171 14.54 -8.02 -17.95
N VAL A 172 13.40 -7.41 -18.29
CA VAL A 172 13.00 -7.04 -19.65
C VAL A 172 13.42 -5.60 -19.93
N TRP A 173 13.14 -4.70 -19.00
CA TRP A 173 13.62 -3.33 -19.01
C TRP A 173 13.86 -2.81 -17.61
N ASP A 174 14.77 -1.83 -17.49
CA ASP A 174 15.18 -1.18 -16.25
C ASP A 174 15.35 0.32 -16.53
N LYS A 175 14.61 1.18 -15.83
CA LYS A 175 14.58 2.63 -16.04
C LYS A 175 14.97 3.36 -14.78
N ASN A 176 16.03 4.12 -14.87
CA ASN A 176 16.45 5.02 -13.81
C ASN A 176 15.67 6.35 -13.90
N LEU A 177 14.92 6.66 -12.85
CA LEU A 177 14.16 7.91 -12.68
C LEU A 177 14.79 8.82 -11.61
N HIS A 178 15.97 8.46 -11.13
CA HIS A 178 16.69 9.17 -10.06
C HIS A 178 17.21 10.52 -10.57
N ASP A 179 16.42 11.58 -10.39
CA ASP A 179 16.69 12.93 -10.86
C ASP A 179 17.08 13.91 -9.74
N GLN A 180 17.00 13.49 -8.49
CA GLN A 180 17.38 14.25 -7.31
C GLN A 180 18.08 13.30 -6.31
N PRO A 181 19.06 13.77 -5.51
CA PRO A 181 19.93 12.88 -4.71
C PRO A 181 19.22 11.95 -3.73
N GLU A 182 18.07 12.35 -3.20
CA GLU A 182 17.33 11.58 -2.17
C GLU A 182 15.96 11.11 -2.66
N VAL A 183 15.72 11.12 -3.98
CA VAL A 183 14.47 10.56 -4.49
C VAL A 183 14.40 9.07 -4.25
N GLU A 184 13.25 8.63 -3.77
CA GLU A 184 12.93 7.22 -3.50
C GLU A 184 11.69 6.81 -4.31
N LEU A 185 11.57 5.53 -4.65
CA LEU A 185 10.38 4.96 -5.27
C LEU A 185 9.84 3.86 -4.37
N SER A 186 9.02 4.22 -3.40
CA SER A 186 8.49 3.30 -2.39
C SER A 186 7.01 2.92 -2.60
N SER A 187 6.29 3.58 -3.52
CA SER A 187 4.95 3.16 -3.92
C SER A 187 5.01 1.88 -4.76
N ALA A 188 4.00 1.03 -4.65
CA ALA A 188 3.79 0.02 -5.68
C ALA A 188 3.34 0.72 -6.98
N PRO A 189 3.82 0.29 -8.15
CA PRO A 189 3.33 0.83 -9.42
C PRO A 189 1.83 0.54 -9.59
N LEU A 190 1.09 1.47 -10.21
CA LEU A 190 -0.30 1.27 -10.62
C LEU A 190 -0.31 0.91 -12.11
N ALA A 191 -0.61 -0.35 -12.43
CA ALA A 191 -0.70 -0.82 -13.80
C ALA A 191 -2.08 -0.53 -14.39
N LEU A 192 -2.11 0.17 -15.52
CA LEU A 192 -3.31 0.50 -16.29
C LEU A 192 -3.21 -0.15 -17.69
N LYS A 193 -4.13 0.19 -18.58
CA LYS A 193 -4.15 -0.38 -19.93
C LYS A 193 -2.83 -0.13 -20.69
N ASP A 194 -2.45 1.14 -20.79
CA ASP A 194 -1.31 1.59 -21.58
C ASP A 194 -0.32 2.44 -20.74
N ASP A 195 -0.42 2.38 -19.41
CA ASP A 195 0.32 3.23 -18.50
C ASP A 195 0.73 2.48 -17.23
N ILE A 196 1.94 2.74 -16.75
CA ILE A 196 2.40 2.39 -15.40
C ILE A 196 2.61 3.69 -14.64
N ILE A 197 1.77 3.94 -13.63
CA ILE A 197 1.87 5.16 -12.83
C ILE A 197 2.76 4.87 -11.61
N VAL A 198 3.74 5.74 -11.35
CA VAL A 198 4.67 5.63 -10.23
C VAL A 198 4.80 6.98 -9.54
N GLY A 199 4.65 6.98 -8.22
CA GLY A 199 4.88 8.16 -7.38
C GLY A 199 6.27 8.17 -6.75
N ALA A 200 6.92 9.32 -6.73
CA ALA A 200 8.16 9.55 -6.01
C ALA A 200 7.92 9.77 -4.52
N SER A 201 8.95 9.57 -3.75
CA SER A 201 9.05 9.87 -2.33
C SER A 201 10.45 10.38 -1.98
N GLY A 202 10.65 10.81 -0.73
CA GLY A 202 11.89 11.43 -0.29
C GLY A 202 11.69 12.88 0.14
N GLY A 203 10.44 13.35 0.19
CA GLY A 203 10.09 14.72 0.54
C GLY A 203 10.72 15.19 1.83
N ASP A 204 10.71 14.38 2.88
CA ASP A 204 11.39 14.66 4.16
C ASP A 204 12.90 14.85 4.02
N GLN A 205 13.48 14.36 2.95
CA GLN A 205 14.90 14.52 2.62
C GLN A 205 15.17 15.73 1.71
N GLY A 206 14.15 16.53 1.44
CA GLY A 206 14.24 17.71 0.59
C GLY A 206 14.12 17.40 -0.90
N VAL A 207 13.31 16.44 -1.26
CA VAL A 207 12.93 16.15 -2.66
C VAL A 207 11.72 17.00 -3.03
N ARG A 208 11.70 17.56 -4.22
CA ARG A 208 10.50 18.06 -4.89
C ARG A 208 9.83 16.86 -5.56
N ASP A 209 8.90 16.23 -4.87
CA ASP A 209 8.32 14.97 -5.32
C ASP A 209 7.42 15.11 -6.55
N TRP A 210 7.26 14.01 -7.25
CA TRP A 210 6.56 13.95 -8.53
C TRP A 210 5.83 12.61 -8.71
N ILE A 211 4.93 12.59 -9.69
CA ILE A 211 4.26 11.40 -10.22
C ILE A 211 4.53 11.29 -11.72
N VAL A 212 4.72 10.07 -12.22
CA VAL A 212 4.99 9.80 -13.65
C VAL A 212 4.09 8.72 -14.20
N SER A 213 3.91 8.76 -15.53
CA SER A 213 3.46 7.62 -16.32
C SER A 213 4.58 7.09 -17.20
N LEU A 214 4.72 5.78 -17.25
CA LEU A 214 5.63 5.06 -18.11
C LEU A 214 4.86 4.17 -19.09
N ASP A 215 5.41 3.99 -20.28
CA ASP A 215 4.95 2.97 -21.23
C ASP A 215 5.25 1.57 -20.66
N PRO A 216 4.26 0.68 -20.48
CA PRO A 216 4.46 -0.60 -19.81
C PRO A 216 5.38 -1.56 -20.58
N LYS A 217 5.49 -1.44 -21.92
CA LYS A 217 6.32 -2.33 -22.75
C LYS A 217 7.78 -1.94 -22.76
N THR A 218 8.07 -0.63 -22.65
CA THR A 218 9.41 -0.08 -22.84
C THR A 218 9.97 0.61 -21.62
N GLY A 219 9.13 0.96 -20.63
CA GLY A 219 9.46 1.79 -19.48
C GLY A 219 9.75 3.26 -19.83
N ASN A 220 9.48 3.69 -21.08
CA ASN A 220 9.74 5.06 -21.47
C ASN A 220 8.76 6.03 -20.80
N LEU A 221 9.29 7.17 -20.37
CA LEU A 221 8.51 8.23 -19.75
C LEU A 221 7.48 8.81 -20.74
N LYS A 222 6.21 8.85 -20.36
CA LYS A 222 5.12 9.47 -21.13
C LYS A 222 4.85 10.90 -20.63
N TRP A 223 4.73 11.08 -19.33
CA TRP A 223 4.58 12.38 -18.69
C TRP A 223 5.09 12.37 -17.25
N LYS A 224 5.38 13.56 -16.72
CA LYS A 224 5.82 13.78 -15.34
C LYS A 224 5.17 15.04 -14.79
N THR A 225 4.61 14.94 -13.57
CA THR A 225 3.97 16.08 -12.88
C THR A 225 4.55 16.20 -11.48
N PHE A 226 5.00 17.39 -11.09
CA PHE A 226 5.48 17.67 -9.75
C PHE A 226 4.32 17.98 -8.79
N ALA A 227 4.45 17.56 -7.53
CA ALA A 227 3.50 17.94 -6.48
C ALA A 227 3.59 19.42 -6.15
N ILE A 228 4.80 19.96 -6.14
CA ILE A 228 5.07 21.36 -5.79
C ILE A 228 5.21 22.17 -7.07
N PRO A 229 4.41 23.24 -7.27
CA PRO A 229 4.52 24.07 -8.47
C PRO A 229 5.81 24.91 -8.46
N ALA A 230 6.40 25.10 -9.64
CA ALA A 230 7.48 26.06 -9.83
C ALA A 230 6.92 27.50 -9.91
N PRO A 231 7.74 28.53 -9.69
CA PRO A 231 7.30 29.92 -9.82
C PRO A 231 6.62 30.20 -11.17
N GLY A 232 5.41 30.77 -11.11
CA GLY A 232 4.58 31.07 -12.28
C GLY A 232 3.61 29.93 -12.67
N GLU A 233 3.75 28.74 -12.10
CA GLU A 233 2.75 27.67 -12.25
C GLU A 233 1.57 27.89 -11.28
N PRO A 234 0.35 27.44 -11.60
CA PRO A 234 -0.81 27.54 -10.71
C PRO A 234 -0.52 26.92 -9.34
N GLY A 235 -0.81 27.66 -8.25
CA GLY A 235 -0.55 27.26 -6.86
C GLY A 235 0.81 27.72 -6.32
N SER A 236 1.72 28.22 -7.16
CA SER A 236 3.04 28.70 -6.72
C SER A 236 2.95 29.93 -5.79
N GLU A 237 1.88 30.70 -5.89
CA GLU A 237 1.58 31.86 -5.02
C GLU A 237 1.35 31.47 -3.55
N THR A 238 1.14 30.17 -3.28
CA THR A 238 0.98 29.64 -1.92
C THR A 238 2.31 29.31 -1.24
N TRP A 239 3.42 29.41 -1.97
CA TRP A 239 4.79 29.30 -1.46
C TRP A 239 5.36 30.72 -1.35
N LYS A 240 5.16 31.34 -0.17
CA LYS A 240 5.45 32.77 0.07
C LYS A 240 6.86 33.03 0.62
N ASP A 241 7.71 32.00 0.59
CA ASP A 241 9.10 32.11 1.05
C ASP A 241 9.99 32.91 0.10
N LYS A 242 11.17 33.30 0.62
CA LYS A 242 12.22 33.98 -0.14
C LYS A 242 13.47 33.13 -0.35
N ASN A 243 13.44 31.88 0.08
CA ASN A 243 14.58 30.95 0.10
C ASN A 243 14.45 29.80 -0.91
N ASN A 244 13.45 29.87 -1.81
CA ASN A 244 13.14 28.82 -2.79
C ASN A 244 12.76 27.47 -2.15
N ALA A 245 12.01 27.47 -1.06
CA ALA A 245 11.56 26.26 -0.36
C ALA A 245 10.82 25.27 -1.28
N TRP A 246 10.14 25.76 -2.32
CA TRP A 246 9.47 24.95 -3.33
C TRP A 246 10.38 23.91 -4.01
N GLN A 247 11.71 24.18 -4.10
CA GLN A 247 12.67 23.25 -4.72
C GLN A 247 12.91 21.98 -3.89
N THR A 248 12.60 22.04 -2.60
CA THR A 248 12.82 20.96 -1.63
C THR A 248 11.56 20.69 -0.82
N GLY A 249 10.39 21.07 -1.37
CA GLY A 249 9.16 21.26 -0.63
C GLY A 249 8.39 19.99 -0.25
N GLY A 250 8.85 18.80 -0.64
CA GLY A 250 8.18 17.54 -0.29
C GLY A 250 7.05 17.17 -1.23
N GLY A 251 5.90 16.77 -0.69
CA GLY A 251 4.71 16.40 -1.46
C GLY A 251 4.74 14.98 -2.02
N ALA A 252 5.30 14.02 -1.28
CA ALA A 252 5.53 12.64 -1.70
C ALA A 252 4.26 11.88 -2.11
N PHE A 253 4.37 10.98 -3.11
CA PHE A 253 3.32 10.07 -3.57
C PHE A 253 3.71 8.61 -3.27
N TYR A 254 3.93 8.27 -2.01
CA TYR A 254 4.49 6.98 -1.61
C TYR A 254 3.46 5.86 -1.38
N VAL A 255 2.17 6.14 -1.53
CA VAL A 255 1.10 5.14 -1.50
C VAL A 255 0.41 5.10 -2.86
N THR A 256 0.18 3.91 -3.38
CA THR A 256 -0.46 3.69 -4.69
C THR A 256 -1.88 4.25 -4.70
N GLY A 257 -2.18 5.03 -5.72
CA GLY A 257 -3.50 5.63 -5.92
C GLY A 257 -4.55 4.65 -6.41
N SER A 258 -5.79 5.14 -6.51
CA SER A 258 -6.92 4.47 -7.15
C SER A 258 -7.15 5.00 -8.57
N TYR A 259 -8.00 4.31 -9.35
CA TYR A 259 -8.26 4.69 -10.75
C TYR A 259 -9.72 4.48 -11.12
N ASP A 260 -10.32 5.44 -11.81
CA ASP A 260 -11.65 5.31 -12.39
C ASP A 260 -11.56 5.18 -13.92
N PRO A 261 -11.80 3.98 -14.49
CA PRO A 261 -11.77 3.78 -15.94
C PRO A 261 -12.80 4.57 -16.72
N GLN A 262 -13.88 5.04 -16.07
CA GLN A 262 -14.95 5.77 -16.75
C GLN A 262 -14.57 7.23 -17.00
N THR A 263 -13.82 7.83 -16.08
CA THR A 263 -13.35 9.22 -16.18
C THR A 263 -11.91 9.34 -16.68
N ASN A 264 -11.18 8.22 -16.70
CA ASN A 264 -9.73 8.15 -16.94
C ASN A 264 -8.92 9.02 -15.97
N LEU A 265 -9.38 9.10 -14.72
CA LEU A 265 -8.72 9.80 -13.63
C LEU A 265 -8.09 8.84 -12.63
N THR A 266 -6.89 9.16 -12.17
CA THR A 266 -6.24 8.47 -11.05
C THR A 266 -6.14 9.41 -9.85
N TYR A 267 -6.43 8.88 -8.65
CA TYR A 267 -6.55 9.67 -7.41
C TYR A 267 -5.42 9.31 -6.47
N TRP A 268 -4.62 10.30 -6.11
CA TRP A 268 -3.45 10.12 -5.25
C TRP A 268 -3.48 11.14 -4.12
N GLY A 269 -2.99 10.72 -2.96
CA GLY A 269 -2.70 11.64 -1.87
C GLY A 269 -1.25 12.10 -1.92
N SER A 270 -1.01 13.36 -1.59
CA SER A 270 0.33 13.91 -1.45
C SER A 270 0.78 14.01 -0.01
N GLY A 271 2.09 13.91 0.22
CA GLY A 271 2.73 14.02 1.51
C GLY A 271 2.79 15.44 2.05
N ASN A 272 3.33 15.55 3.27
CA ASN A 272 3.56 16.81 3.97
C ASN A 272 4.51 17.76 3.21
N PRO A 273 4.43 19.07 3.49
CA PRO A 273 5.47 20.00 3.05
C PRO A 273 6.75 19.82 3.89
N ALA A 274 7.92 20.06 3.29
CA ALA A 274 9.21 19.98 3.96
C ALA A 274 9.85 21.38 4.18
N PRO A 275 10.49 21.63 5.36
CA PRO A 275 10.62 20.74 6.54
C PRO A 275 9.29 20.55 7.29
N GLY A 276 9.04 19.32 7.78
CA GLY A 276 7.74 18.92 8.32
C GLY A 276 7.22 19.75 9.50
N TYR A 277 8.12 20.16 10.41
CA TYR A 277 7.77 20.87 11.65
C TYR A 277 8.13 22.36 11.68
N ASP A 278 8.70 22.93 10.60
CA ASP A 278 9.09 24.34 10.54
C ASP A 278 8.36 25.05 9.39
N ALA A 279 7.14 25.52 9.66
CA ALA A 279 6.39 26.32 8.72
C ALA A 279 7.02 27.70 8.44
N SER A 280 7.90 28.21 9.34
CA SER A 280 8.54 29.52 9.14
C SER A 280 9.52 29.52 7.96
N TYR A 281 10.07 28.35 7.63
CA TYR A 281 10.92 28.17 6.44
C TYR A 281 10.13 28.29 5.13
N ARG A 282 8.83 27.95 5.14
CA ARG A 282 7.92 27.86 3.99
C ARG A 282 6.55 28.50 4.26
N PRO A 283 6.49 29.84 4.45
CA PRO A 283 5.21 30.55 4.67
C PRO A 283 4.21 30.28 3.54
N GLY A 284 2.92 30.35 3.84
CA GLY A 284 1.81 30.09 2.95
C GLY A 284 1.26 28.67 3.04
N ASP A 285 0.21 28.37 2.27
CA ASP A 285 -0.52 27.09 2.35
C ASP A 285 0.26 25.90 1.80
N ASN A 286 1.29 26.13 0.98
CA ASN A 286 2.18 25.14 0.38
C ASN A 286 1.48 24.10 -0.51
N LEU A 287 0.71 24.57 -1.51
CA LEU A 287 0.11 23.66 -2.50
C LEU A 287 1.18 22.91 -3.31
N PHE A 288 0.98 21.64 -3.68
CA PHE A 288 -0.16 20.77 -3.43
C PHE A 288 0.22 19.68 -2.40
N THR A 289 0.79 20.06 -1.27
CA THR A 289 1.10 19.14 -0.16
C THR A 289 -0.15 18.80 0.65
N SER A 290 -0.13 17.68 1.38
CA SER A 290 -1.22 17.19 2.24
C SER A 290 -2.59 17.26 1.52
N SER A 291 -2.64 16.78 0.28
CA SER A 291 -3.78 16.97 -0.62
C SER A 291 -4.27 15.66 -1.26
N ALA A 292 -5.57 15.57 -1.56
CA ALA A 292 -6.07 14.70 -2.61
C ALA A 292 -5.88 15.37 -3.97
N ILE A 293 -5.40 14.62 -4.95
CA ILE A 293 -5.19 15.12 -6.32
C ILE A 293 -5.73 14.10 -7.32
N ALA A 294 -6.56 14.54 -8.26
CA ALA A 294 -6.98 13.74 -9.40
C ALA A 294 -6.15 14.10 -10.63
N PHE A 295 -5.45 13.13 -11.18
CA PHE A 295 -4.65 13.30 -12.40
C PHE A 295 -5.33 12.65 -13.59
N ASN A 296 -5.33 13.33 -14.72
CA ASN A 296 -5.71 12.76 -16.01
C ASN A 296 -4.61 11.82 -16.49
N VAL A 297 -4.93 10.54 -16.66
CA VAL A 297 -3.95 9.51 -17.02
C VAL A 297 -3.30 9.77 -18.38
N ALA A 298 -4.04 10.35 -19.34
CA ALA A 298 -3.53 10.56 -20.69
C ALA A 298 -2.36 11.59 -20.77
N ASN A 299 -2.31 12.54 -19.83
CA ASN A 299 -1.36 13.67 -19.93
C ASN A 299 -0.76 14.15 -18.60
N GLY A 300 -1.16 13.54 -17.47
CA GLY A 300 -0.67 13.89 -16.13
C GLY A 300 -1.18 15.22 -15.58
N LYS A 301 -2.17 15.86 -16.23
CA LYS A 301 -2.73 17.12 -15.74
C LYS A 301 -3.52 16.90 -14.45
N MET A 302 -3.34 17.79 -13.47
CA MET A 302 -4.22 17.87 -12.30
C MET A 302 -5.58 18.43 -12.73
N GLU A 303 -6.64 17.62 -12.63
CA GLU A 303 -8.01 18.05 -12.99
C GLU A 303 -8.70 18.74 -11.82
N TRP A 304 -8.46 18.21 -10.61
CA TRP A 304 -8.88 18.83 -9.35
C TRP A 304 -8.00 18.40 -8.19
N TYR A 305 -8.05 19.18 -7.10
CA TYR A 305 -7.36 18.86 -5.85
C TYR A 305 -8.16 19.36 -4.64
N PHE A 306 -7.84 18.80 -3.48
CA PHE A 306 -8.31 19.31 -2.19
C PHE A 306 -7.18 19.19 -1.16
N GLN A 307 -6.75 20.30 -0.58
CA GLN A 307 -5.75 20.29 0.49
C GLN A 307 -6.43 20.11 1.85
N TYR A 308 -6.07 19.05 2.58
CA TYR A 308 -6.68 18.69 3.86
C TYR A 308 -6.20 19.57 5.02
N THR A 309 -4.90 19.85 5.05
CA THR A 309 -4.26 20.62 6.11
C THR A 309 -3.36 21.69 5.50
N PRO A 310 -3.89 22.89 5.12
CA PRO A 310 -3.08 23.99 4.63
C PRO A 310 -1.96 24.37 5.61
N ASN A 311 -0.74 24.66 5.13
CA ASN A 311 0.42 25.01 5.94
C ASN A 311 0.72 23.97 7.04
N ASP A 312 0.61 22.67 6.72
CA ASP A 312 0.86 21.63 7.73
C ASP A 312 2.26 21.75 8.33
N ASN A 313 2.33 21.66 9.66
CA ASN A 313 3.55 21.68 10.45
C ASN A 313 3.58 20.57 11.51
N ARG A 314 2.87 19.46 11.23
CA ARG A 314 2.71 18.30 12.11
C ARG A 314 3.14 17.02 11.44
N ASP A 315 3.58 17.11 10.16
CA ASP A 315 3.94 15.96 9.34
C ASP A 315 2.70 15.07 9.07
N TYR A 316 1.56 15.72 8.74
CA TYR A 316 0.34 15.04 8.35
C TYR A 316 0.32 14.80 6.84
N ASP A 317 1.05 13.74 6.42
CA ASP A 317 0.90 13.19 5.07
C ASP A 317 -0.54 12.74 4.82
N GLU A 318 -1.08 13.03 3.66
CA GLU A 318 -2.40 12.53 3.27
C GLU A 318 -2.32 11.54 2.10
N THR A 319 -1.23 10.77 2.06
CA THR A 319 -0.93 9.78 1.03
C THR A 319 -1.76 8.50 1.15
N GLY A 320 -2.45 8.28 2.25
CA GLY A 320 -3.30 7.10 2.50
C GLY A 320 -4.29 6.83 1.36
N THR A 321 -4.84 5.63 1.36
CA THR A 321 -5.69 5.15 0.26
C THR A 321 -6.93 6.03 0.05
N HIS A 322 -7.14 6.46 -1.20
CA HIS A 322 -8.33 7.16 -1.67
C HIS A 322 -9.28 6.13 -2.28
N ILE A 323 -10.37 5.80 -1.59
CA ILE A 323 -11.27 4.69 -1.91
C ILE A 323 -12.45 5.18 -2.75
N LEU A 324 -12.67 4.55 -3.92
CA LEU A 324 -13.75 4.91 -4.83
C LEU A 324 -15.00 4.07 -4.53
N ILE A 325 -16.14 4.73 -4.43
CA ILE A 325 -17.43 4.09 -4.16
C ILE A 325 -18.52 4.72 -5.02
N ASP A 326 -19.34 3.91 -5.70
CA ASP A 326 -20.57 4.34 -6.33
C ASP A 326 -21.73 4.09 -5.37
N THR A 327 -22.39 5.15 -4.91
CA THR A 327 -23.39 5.04 -3.83
C THR A 327 -24.37 6.23 -3.87
N LYS A 328 -25.36 6.19 -2.98
CA LYS A 328 -26.26 7.34 -2.77
C LYS A 328 -25.75 8.21 -1.62
N VAL A 329 -25.67 9.52 -1.88
CA VAL A 329 -25.43 10.55 -0.86
C VAL A 329 -26.63 11.49 -0.86
N ASN A 330 -27.30 11.64 0.28
CA ASN A 330 -28.54 12.42 0.42
C ASN A 330 -29.64 12.02 -0.59
N GLY A 331 -29.71 10.71 -0.95
CA GLY A 331 -30.70 10.17 -1.89
C GLY A 331 -30.33 10.23 -3.37
N GLU A 332 -29.27 10.96 -3.74
CA GLU A 332 -28.77 11.09 -5.11
C GLU A 332 -27.64 10.11 -5.39
N ASP A 333 -27.63 9.51 -6.59
CA ASP A 333 -26.53 8.66 -7.03
C ASP A 333 -25.27 9.51 -7.23
N ARG A 334 -24.19 9.12 -6.56
CA ARG A 334 -22.89 9.82 -6.55
C ARG A 334 -21.73 8.85 -6.77
N LYS A 335 -20.75 9.34 -7.48
CA LYS A 335 -19.43 8.72 -7.60
C LYS A 335 -18.52 9.39 -6.60
N ILE A 336 -18.29 8.76 -5.45
CA ILE A 336 -17.49 9.37 -4.39
C ILE A 336 -16.08 8.81 -4.35
N VAL A 337 -15.16 9.64 -3.85
CA VAL A 337 -13.86 9.23 -3.31
C VAL A 337 -13.85 9.59 -1.83
N THR A 338 -13.47 8.64 -0.99
CA THR A 338 -13.38 8.84 0.46
C THR A 338 -11.98 8.51 0.95
N HIS A 339 -11.51 9.28 1.96
CA HIS A 339 -10.18 9.16 2.51
C HIS A 339 -10.19 9.39 4.01
N PRO A 340 -9.84 8.38 4.83
CA PRO A 340 -9.55 8.59 6.25
C PRO A 340 -8.16 9.20 6.37
N GLY A 341 -8.13 10.51 6.65
CA GLY A 341 -6.91 11.32 6.68
C GLY A 341 -6.08 11.08 7.92
N ARG A 342 -4.77 11.28 7.79
CA ARG A 342 -3.80 11.22 8.88
C ARG A 342 -4.10 12.24 9.97
N ASN A 343 -4.72 13.36 9.60
CA ASN A 343 -5.15 14.44 10.49
C ASN A 343 -6.34 14.08 11.42
N GLY A 344 -6.90 12.86 11.29
CA GLY A 344 -7.93 12.33 12.18
C GLY A 344 -9.37 12.45 11.69
N PHE A 345 -9.58 12.95 10.49
CA PHE A 345 -10.90 13.09 9.88
C PHE A 345 -11.02 12.22 8.64
N ASN A 346 -12.19 11.62 8.42
CA ASN A 346 -12.56 11.01 7.15
C ASN A 346 -13.22 12.05 6.27
N TYR A 347 -12.77 12.16 5.03
CA TYR A 347 -13.31 13.11 4.03
C TYR A 347 -13.94 12.37 2.88
N THR A 348 -14.98 12.97 2.29
CA THR A 348 -15.67 12.43 1.12
C THR A 348 -15.93 13.53 0.11
N PHE A 349 -15.60 13.25 -1.15
CA PHE A 349 -15.76 14.16 -2.29
C PHE A 349 -16.53 13.48 -3.42
N ASP A 350 -17.18 14.28 -4.26
CA ASP A 350 -17.56 13.82 -5.60
C ASP A 350 -16.29 13.66 -6.44
N ARG A 351 -15.95 12.41 -6.83
CA ARG A 351 -14.68 12.14 -7.50
C ARG A 351 -14.59 12.69 -8.92
N THR A 352 -15.73 13.06 -9.51
CA THR A 352 -15.77 13.57 -10.89
C THR A 352 -15.28 15.02 -11.00
N ASN A 353 -15.37 15.79 -9.91
CA ASN A 353 -15.08 17.22 -9.92
C ASN A 353 -14.41 17.77 -8.66
N GLY A 354 -14.16 16.91 -7.65
CA GLY A 354 -13.51 17.29 -6.40
C GLY A 354 -14.40 18.05 -5.41
N GLN A 355 -15.72 18.13 -5.66
CA GLN A 355 -16.64 18.79 -4.74
C GLN A 355 -16.62 18.10 -3.38
N PHE A 356 -16.31 18.87 -2.32
CA PHE A 356 -16.42 18.40 -0.95
C PHE A 356 -17.87 18.09 -0.59
N LEU A 357 -18.09 16.93 0.02
CA LEU A 357 -19.43 16.47 0.41
C LEU A 357 -19.57 16.37 1.92
N LYS A 358 -18.63 15.71 2.60
CA LYS A 358 -18.70 15.43 4.04
C LYS A 358 -17.29 15.25 4.62
N ALA A 359 -17.19 15.54 5.93
CA ALA A 359 -16.09 15.10 6.77
C ALA A 359 -16.60 14.75 8.16
N GLY A 360 -15.91 13.83 8.84
CA GLY A 360 -16.20 13.46 10.22
C GLY A 360 -14.95 12.95 10.94
N GLN A 361 -14.83 13.27 12.23
CA GLN A 361 -13.76 12.77 13.07
C GLN A 361 -13.93 11.27 13.32
N TYR A 362 -12.87 10.48 13.03
CA TYR A 362 -12.88 9.04 13.29
C TYR A 362 -11.94 8.63 14.43
N VAL A 363 -10.83 9.36 14.65
CA VAL A 363 -9.92 9.10 15.79
C VAL A 363 -10.54 9.51 17.13
N GLY A 364 -10.03 8.94 18.21
CA GLY A 364 -10.54 9.24 19.56
C GLY A 364 -10.28 10.69 20.00
N LYS A 365 -9.12 11.26 19.64
CA LYS A 365 -8.71 12.58 20.09
C LYS A 365 -8.10 13.43 18.98
N VAL A 366 -8.64 14.63 18.80
CA VAL A 366 -8.11 15.70 17.95
C VAL A 366 -7.97 16.97 18.78
N ASN A 367 -6.83 17.66 18.68
CA ASN A 367 -6.62 18.94 19.32
C ASN A 367 -5.91 19.98 18.44
N TRP A 368 -5.57 19.62 17.20
CA TRP A 368 -4.87 20.51 16.27
C TRP A 368 -5.81 21.50 15.57
N THR A 369 -7.10 21.23 15.55
CA THR A 369 -8.17 22.13 15.07
C THR A 369 -9.41 21.99 15.95
N LYS A 370 -10.29 22.99 15.93
CA LYS A 370 -11.61 22.94 16.59
C LYS A 370 -12.64 22.13 15.80
N GLY A 371 -12.28 21.66 14.61
CA GLY A 371 -13.12 20.85 13.73
C GLY A 371 -12.97 21.19 12.26
N ILE A 372 -13.77 20.55 11.43
CA ILE A 372 -13.82 20.79 9.99
C ILE A 372 -15.10 21.54 9.65
N ASP A 373 -14.97 22.62 8.90
CA ASP A 373 -16.11 23.39 8.39
C ASP A 373 -16.97 22.52 7.45
N PRO A 374 -18.27 22.32 7.72
CA PRO A 374 -19.11 21.39 6.98
C PRO A 374 -19.44 21.87 5.56
N LYS A 375 -19.13 23.10 5.20
CA LYS A 375 -19.38 23.66 3.86
C LYS A 375 -18.13 23.56 2.98
N THR A 376 -16.97 23.84 3.55
CA THR A 376 -15.71 23.96 2.83
C THR A 376 -14.80 22.73 2.96
N GLY A 377 -15.00 21.92 4.00
CA GLY A 377 -14.10 20.82 4.35
C GLY A 377 -12.75 21.26 4.91
N LYS A 378 -12.52 22.57 5.09
CA LYS A 378 -11.29 23.11 5.68
C LYS A 378 -11.39 23.12 7.21
N PRO A 379 -10.25 23.15 7.93
CA PRO A 379 -10.28 23.40 9.35
C PRO A 379 -11.04 24.69 9.67
N VAL A 380 -11.89 24.70 10.71
CA VAL A 380 -12.67 25.89 11.08
C VAL A 380 -11.79 27.09 11.47
N ASP A 381 -10.55 26.83 11.86
CA ASP A 381 -9.55 27.84 12.23
C ASP A 381 -8.69 28.30 11.03
N TYR A 382 -8.96 27.81 9.82
CA TYR A 382 -8.23 28.17 8.62
C TYR A 382 -8.54 29.61 8.17
N ASP A 383 -7.49 30.38 7.94
CA ASP A 383 -7.58 31.76 7.45
C ASP A 383 -6.67 31.95 6.20
N PRO A 384 -7.22 32.00 4.99
CA PRO A 384 -6.42 32.10 3.76
C PRO A 384 -5.61 33.41 3.64
N SER A 385 -5.90 34.42 4.46
CA SER A 385 -5.14 35.68 4.49
C SER A 385 -3.81 35.57 5.26
N LYS A 386 -3.61 34.50 6.03
CA LYS A 386 -2.43 34.32 6.86
C LYS A 386 -1.30 33.63 6.12
N ASP A 387 -0.08 34.05 6.41
CA ASP A 387 1.14 33.35 5.95
C ASP A 387 1.43 32.11 6.79
N PHE A 388 0.94 32.07 8.01
CA PHE A 388 1.02 30.94 8.93
C PHE A 388 -0.36 30.62 9.49
N GLN A 389 -0.73 29.35 9.40
CA GLN A 389 -1.98 28.89 9.96
C GLN A 389 -1.80 28.64 11.46
N LEU A 390 -2.49 29.42 12.27
CA LEU A 390 -2.50 29.32 13.72
C LEU A 390 -3.71 28.50 14.16
N TYR A 391 -3.65 27.18 13.88
CA TYR A 391 -4.69 26.25 14.33
C TYR A 391 -4.78 26.19 15.85
N ALA A 392 -5.76 25.46 16.40
CA ALA A 392 -6.11 25.47 17.80
C ALA A 392 -4.91 25.37 18.74
N GLU A 393 -4.84 26.31 19.69
CA GLU A 393 -3.95 26.16 20.82
C GLU A 393 -4.46 25.05 21.76
N PRO A 394 -3.60 24.32 22.44
CA PRO A 394 -2.15 24.42 22.55
C PRO A 394 -1.37 23.56 21.53
N ALA A 395 -2.04 23.02 20.51
CA ALA A 395 -1.44 22.13 19.52
C ALA A 395 -0.79 22.87 18.35
N ASN A 396 -0.70 24.20 18.42
CA ASN A 396 -0.10 25.00 17.36
C ASN A 396 1.42 24.91 17.39
N VAL A 397 1.99 24.20 16.43
CA VAL A 397 3.43 24.00 16.28
C VAL A 397 4.01 25.21 15.57
N ASN A 398 4.60 26.13 16.34
CA ASN A 398 5.30 27.30 15.86
C ASN A 398 6.81 27.10 15.89
N ALA A 399 7.51 27.89 15.12
CA ALA A 399 8.97 27.91 15.06
C ALA A 399 9.68 28.44 16.33
N ASP A 400 9.07 28.43 17.50
CA ASP A 400 9.54 29.06 18.75
C ASP A 400 10.29 28.11 19.70
N LYS A 401 10.58 26.88 19.28
CA LYS A 401 11.20 25.81 20.09
C LYS A 401 10.40 25.40 21.34
N VAL A 402 9.14 25.73 21.40
CA VAL A 402 8.26 25.32 22.50
C VAL A 402 7.61 23.98 22.17
N THR A 403 7.79 23.02 23.07
CA THR A 403 7.14 21.71 22.94
C THR A 403 5.63 21.82 23.09
N ARG A 404 4.90 21.22 22.16
CA ARG A 404 3.44 21.18 22.16
C ARG A 404 2.93 19.77 22.00
N ARG A 405 1.86 19.47 22.72
CA ARG A 405 1.17 18.18 22.61
C ARG A 405 0.16 18.24 21.47
N VAL A 406 0.34 17.35 20.49
CA VAL A 406 -0.47 17.24 19.27
C VAL A 406 -1.18 15.89 19.22
N CYS A 407 -2.47 15.91 18.96
CA CYS A 407 -3.33 14.75 18.79
C CYS A 407 -4.13 14.88 17.47
N PRO A 408 -4.21 13.82 16.63
CA PRO A 408 -3.53 12.54 16.78
C PRO A 408 -2.01 12.67 16.76
N ASP A 409 -1.33 11.55 17.09
CA ASP A 409 0.14 11.40 17.00
C ASP A 409 0.68 11.83 15.63
N GLN A 410 1.97 12.11 15.53
CA GLN A 410 2.64 12.42 14.26
C GLN A 410 2.39 11.34 13.20
N ALA A 411 2.32 10.05 13.55
CA ALA A 411 1.94 9.01 12.62
C ALA A 411 0.47 9.11 12.17
N GLY A 412 -0.33 9.93 12.85
CA GLY A 412 -1.73 10.20 12.55
C GLY A 412 -2.68 9.09 12.97
N GLY A 413 -3.95 9.23 12.61
CA GLY A 413 -4.97 8.19 12.74
C GLY A 413 -4.72 7.06 11.74
N ASN A 414 -4.86 7.35 10.45
CA ASN A 414 -4.53 6.45 9.35
C ASN A 414 -3.38 7.03 8.53
N ASN A 415 -2.50 6.17 7.97
CA ASN A 415 -1.36 6.59 7.18
C ASN A 415 -1.28 5.73 5.90
N PHE A 416 -0.13 5.06 5.63
CA PHE A 416 0.03 4.20 4.45
C PHE A 416 -0.72 2.86 4.55
N TRP A 417 -1.06 2.41 5.75
CA TRP A 417 -1.81 1.18 5.96
C TRP A 417 -3.24 1.33 5.48
N PRO A 418 -3.69 0.49 4.53
CA PRO A 418 -4.94 0.71 3.84
C PRO A 418 -6.15 0.36 4.70
N SER A 419 -7.20 1.15 4.54
CA SER A 419 -8.56 0.83 4.98
C SER A 419 -9.24 -0.12 4.00
N ALA A 420 -10.36 -0.73 4.40
CA ALA A 420 -11.20 -1.53 3.52
C ALA A 420 -12.64 -1.01 3.51
N TYR A 421 -13.32 -1.13 2.37
CA TYR A 421 -14.76 -0.89 2.25
C TYR A 421 -15.49 -2.20 1.96
N SER A 422 -16.57 -2.48 2.67
CA SER A 422 -17.44 -3.62 2.37
C SER A 422 -18.70 -3.17 1.63
N PRO A 423 -18.93 -3.63 0.39
CA PRO A 423 -20.17 -3.35 -0.34
C PRO A 423 -21.41 -3.93 0.36
N LYS A 424 -21.22 -4.98 1.18
CA LYS A 424 -22.30 -5.65 1.91
C LYS A 424 -22.81 -4.81 3.09
N THR A 425 -21.89 -4.28 3.90
CA THR A 425 -22.25 -3.42 5.04
C THR A 425 -22.34 -1.95 4.66
N LYS A 426 -21.77 -1.56 3.50
CA LYS A 426 -21.62 -0.18 3.02
C LYS A 426 -20.79 0.70 3.97
N MET A 427 -19.86 0.09 4.71
CA MET A 427 -19.03 0.77 5.70
C MET A 427 -17.55 0.67 5.36
N LEU A 428 -16.80 1.68 5.78
CA LEU A 428 -15.34 1.66 5.83
C LEU A 428 -14.89 1.06 7.16
N TYR A 429 -13.81 0.28 7.10
CA TYR A 429 -13.08 -0.24 8.25
C TYR A 429 -11.70 0.38 8.26
N VAL A 430 -11.48 1.30 9.19
CA VAL A 430 -10.29 2.15 9.25
C VAL A 430 -9.38 1.68 10.38
N PRO A 431 -8.14 1.25 10.09
CA PRO A 431 -7.15 0.97 11.13
C PRO A 431 -6.58 2.30 11.62
N SER A 432 -7.03 2.75 12.79
CA SER A 432 -6.63 4.03 13.39
C SER A 432 -5.57 3.79 14.47
N VAL A 433 -4.44 4.49 14.39
CA VAL A 433 -3.49 4.60 15.49
C VAL A 433 -3.98 5.70 16.44
N GLU A 434 -4.01 5.39 17.74
CA GLU A 434 -4.54 6.26 18.77
C GLU A 434 -3.44 6.70 19.74
N GLY A 435 -3.44 7.99 20.06
CA GLY A 435 -2.50 8.64 20.98
C GLY A 435 -2.06 10.00 20.49
N CYS A 436 -1.15 10.61 21.22
CA CYS A 436 -0.63 11.95 20.96
C CYS A 436 0.91 11.96 20.96
N SER A 437 1.49 12.99 20.38
CA SER A 437 2.93 13.27 20.42
C SER A 437 3.20 14.65 20.99
N ASP A 438 4.32 14.78 21.69
CA ASP A 438 4.92 16.06 21.99
C ASP A 438 5.83 16.45 20.81
N ILE A 439 5.53 17.55 20.13
CA ILE A 439 6.31 18.09 19.00
C ILE A 439 7.05 19.34 19.47
N THR A 440 8.36 19.36 19.22
CA THR A 440 9.24 20.51 19.48
C THR A 440 9.83 20.96 18.16
N PRO A 441 9.42 22.10 17.58
CA PRO A 441 10.01 22.61 16.37
C PRO A 441 11.46 23.07 16.63
N ASP A 442 12.33 22.84 15.66
CA ASP A 442 13.72 23.29 15.69
C ASP A 442 14.05 23.97 14.37
N HIS A 443 14.47 25.21 14.42
CA HIS A 443 14.91 26.02 13.29
C HIS A 443 16.25 25.60 12.70
N SER A 444 16.73 24.39 12.96
CA SER A 444 17.93 23.91 12.28
C SER A 444 17.76 24.08 10.77
N ALA A 445 18.74 24.65 10.14
CA ALA A 445 18.70 24.94 8.71
C ALA A 445 18.29 23.70 7.92
N HIS A 446 17.28 23.84 7.08
CA HIS A 446 16.91 22.81 6.13
C HIS A 446 18.09 22.52 5.21
N VAL A 447 18.63 21.32 5.26
CA VAL A 447 19.75 20.89 4.43
C VAL A 447 19.22 19.86 3.42
N LYS A 448 19.26 20.21 2.14
CA LYS A 448 18.88 19.31 1.05
C LYS A 448 19.66 17.99 1.16
N GLY A 449 18.98 16.86 0.99
CA GLY A 449 19.58 15.54 1.07
C GLY A 449 19.81 15.03 2.50
N LYS A 450 19.34 15.74 3.52
CA LYS A 450 19.33 15.26 4.91
C LYS A 450 17.90 15.30 5.44
N PHE A 451 17.55 14.36 6.31
CA PHE A 451 16.27 14.41 7.00
C PHE A 451 16.15 15.75 7.72
N ALA A 452 15.17 16.53 7.30
CA ALA A 452 14.99 17.91 7.73
C ALA A 452 13.57 18.11 8.22
N GLY A 453 13.20 17.37 9.30
CA GLY A 453 11.88 17.51 9.92
C GLY A 453 11.62 18.90 10.50
N GLY A 454 12.68 19.69 10.76
CA GLY A 454 12.59 21.00 11.42
C GLY A 454 12.13 20.90 12.87
N GLY A 455 12.33 19.73 13.53
CA GLY A 455 11.93 19.51 14.90
C GLY A 455 12.06 18.07 15.36
N TYR A 456 11.54 17.82 16.55
CA TYR A 456 11.54 16.51 17.19
C TYR A 456 10.11 16.15 17.59
N PHE A 457 9.79 14.85 17.55
CA PHE A 457 8.55 14.32 18.09
C PHE A 457 8.82 13.20 19.09
N ASN A 458 7.97 13.11 20.12
CA ASN A 458 8.05 12.10 21.16
C ASN A 458 6.64 11.56 21.45
N PRO A 459 6.28 10.38 20.92
CA PRO A 459 4.96 9.81 21.11
C PRO A 459 4.77 9.31 22.56
N GLU A 460 3.54 9.36 23.04
CA GLU A 460 3.14 8.57 24.20
C GLU A 460 3.03 7.07 23.87
N ARG A 461 2.59 6.25 24.82
CA ARG A 461 2.21 4.87 24.49
C ARG A 461 1.03 4.91 23.50
N LEU A 462 1.28 4.40 22.29
CA LEU A 462 0.27 4.34 21.24
C LEU A 462 -0.50 3.02 21.32
N THR A 463 -1.78 3.09 21.02
CA THR A 463 -2.71 1.98 20.82
C THR A 463 -3.30 2.07 19.42
N SER A 464 -4.33 1.29 19.11
CA SER A 464 -5.09 1.46 17.87
C SER A 464 -6.56 1.08 18.04
N GLN A 465 -7.34 1.39 17.03
CA GLN A 465 -8.73 1.00 16.89
C GLN A 465 -8.98 0.47 15.48
N ILE A 466 -9.92 -0.45 15.31
CA ILE A 466 -10.64 -0.60 14.06
C ILE A 466 -11.90 0.24 14.19
N VAL A 467 -11.99 1.27 13.35
CA VAL A 467 -13.12 2.21 13.36
C VAL A 467 -14.02 1.92 12.16
N VAL A 468 -15.31 1.83 12.39
CA VAL A 468 -16.32 1.73 11.33
C VAL A 468 -16.85 3.12 11.01
N VAL A 469 -16.68 3.54 9.77
CA VAL A 469 -17.10 4.87 9.29
C VAL A 469 -18.11 4.71 8.15
N ASP A 470 -19.19 5.46 8.19
CA ASP A 470 -20.10 5.61 7.06
C ASP A 470 -19.51 6.63 6.07
N PRO A 471 -19.09 6.22 4.86
CA PRO A 471 -18.44 7.14 3.92
C PRO A 471 -19.39 8.20 3.35
N THR A 472 -20.71 8.04 3.48
CA THR A 472 -21.70 8.98 2.94
C THR A 472 -22.01 10.11 3.91
N THR A 473 -21.82 9.89 5.20
CA THR A 473 -22.08 10.88 6.27
C THR A 473 -20.80 11.35 6.98
N GLY A 474 -19.70 10.59 6.85
CA GLY A 474 -18.47 10.80 7.62
C GLY A 474 -18.56 10.34 9.07
N GLU A 475 -19.69 9.80 9.51
CA GLU A 475 -19.92 9.43 10.91
C GLU A 475 -19.22 8.15 11.30
N LYS A 476 -18.60 8.17 12.46
CA LYS A 476 -18.12 6.99 13.17
C LYS A 476 -19.31 6.21 13.73
N LYS A 477 -19.50 4.96 13.29
CA LYS A 477 -20.62 4.09 13.70
C LYS A 477 -20.26 3.13 14.83
N ALA A 478 -19.03 2.62 14.83
CA ALA A 478 -18.52 1.69 15.83
C ALA A 478 -16.99 1.75 15.92
N GLN A 479 -16.45 1.17 16.97
CA GLN A 479 -15.00 0.95 17.11
C GLN A 479 -14.69 -0.29 17.92
N LYS A 480 -13.51 -0.85 17.68
CA LYS A 480 -12.89 -1.91 18.47
C LYS A 480 -11.49 -1.47 18.88
N ASP A 481 -11.27 -1.34 20.20
CA ASP A 481 -9.95 -0.99 20.73
C ASP A 481 -8.99 -2.18 20.60
N MET A 482 -7.74 -1.87 20.25
CA MET A 482 -6.63 -2.80 20.12
C MET A 482 -5.47 -2.33 21.03
N PRO A 483 -4.77 -3.24 21.71
CA PRO A 483 -3.77 -2.88 22.73
C PRO A 483 -2.50 -2.27 22.16
N TYR A 484 -2.20 -2.51 20.87
CA TYR A 484 -0.97 -2.07 20.18
C TYR A 484 -1.31 -1.39 18.86
N PRO A 485 -0.38 -0.57 18.32
CA PRO A 485 -0.58 0.09 17.03
C PRO A 485 -0.83 -0.90 15.89
N ASN A 486 -1.74 -0.53 15.00
CA ASN A 486 -2.01 -1.23 13.74
C ASN A 486 -1.41 -0.42 12.59
N SER A 487 -0.39 -0.95 11.96
CA SER A 487 0.21 -0.40 10.73
C SER A 487 0.12 -1.40 9.57
N ALA A 488 -0.68 -2.45 9.70
CA ALA A 488 -0.84 -3.49 8.69
C ALA A 488 -1.99 -3.24 7.70
N GLY A 489 -2.98 -2.43 8.09
CA GLY A 489 -4.17 -2.24 7.25
C GLY A 489 -5.24 -3.32 7.45
N VAL A 490 -6.24 -3.31 6.59
CA VAL A 490 -7.45 -4.14 6.73
C VAL A 490 -7.77 -4.88 5.42
N LEU A 491 -8.27 -6.10 5.57
CA LEU A 491 -8.93 -6.90 4.55
C LEU A 491 -10.41 -7.10 4.95
N SER A 492 -11.34 -6.90 4.01
CA SER A 492 -12.75 -7.25 4.13
C SER A 492 -13.10 -8.40 3.19
N THR A 493 -13.99 -9.30 3.59
CA THR A 493 -14.44 -10.42 2.73
C THR A 493 -15.95 -10.58 2.71
N ALA A 494 -16.48 -11.18 1.64
CA ALA A 494 -17.91 -11.53 1.52
C ALA A 494 -18.36 -12.55 2.59
N GLY A 495 -17.42 -13.28 3.20
CA GLY A 495 -17.67 -14.12 4.36
C GLY A 495 -18.08 -13.38 5.63
N GLY A 496 -18.12 -12.04 5.58
CA GLY A 496 -18.52 -11.18 6.72
C GLY A 496 -17.40 -11.01 7.74
N VAL A 497 -16.15 -11.11 7.32
CA VAL A 497 -14.98 -11.07 8.18
C VAL A 497 -14.07 -9.91 7.82
N ILE A 498 -13.58 -9.23 8.83
CA ILE A 498 -12.52 -8.21 8.76
C ILE A 498 -11.25 -8.83 9.34
N VAL A 499 -10.15 -8.79 8.59
CA VAL A 499 -8.84 -9.29 9.05
C VAL A 499 -7.85 -8.14 9.11
N THR A 500 -7.09 -8.09 10.19
CA THR A 500 -6.02 -7.10 10.41
C THR A 500 -4.90 -7.69 11.26
N ALA A 501 -3.80 -6.92 11.44
CA ALA A 501 -2.71 -7.33 12.30
C ALA A 501 -2.06 -6.16 13.03
N LEU A 502 -1.32 -6.44 14.08
CA LEU A 502 -0.73 -5.46 14.99
C LEU A 502 0.81 -5.54 14.97
N LEU A 503 1.45 -4.51 15.49
CA LEU A 503 2.91 -4.44 15.59
C LEU A 503 3.52 -5.46 16.57
N ASP A 504 2.72 -6.02 17.49
CA ASP A 504 3.15 -7.06 18.44
C ASP A 504 3.16 -8.48 17.84
N GLY A 505 2.72 -8.63 16.59
CA GLY A 505 2.63 -9.94 15.91
C GLY A 505 1.26 -10.61 16.01
N THR A 506 0.27 -9.97 16.58
CA THR A 506 -1.10 -10.47 16.63
C THR A 506 -1.80 -10.25 15.29
N ILE A 507 -2.37 -11.31 14.73
CA ILE A 507 -3.33 -11.27 13.63
C ILE A 507 -4.70 -11.53 14.22
N VAL A 508 -5.70 -10.74 13.87
CA VAL A 508 -7.06 -10.84 14.41
C VAL A 508 -8.09 -10.80 13.28
N ALA A 509 -9.12 -11.61 13.42
CA ALA A 509 -10.30 -11.59 12.57
C ALA A 509 -11.53 -11.18 13.40
N LEU A 510 -12.28 -10.22 12.86
CA LEU A 510 -13.46 -9.61 13.50
C LEU A 510 -14.71 -9.86 12.66
N ASP A 511 -15.85 -9.90 13.31
CA ASP A 511 -17.16 -9.82 12.67
C ASP A 511 -17.34 -8.42 12.04
N ASP A 512 -17.76 -8.36 10.77
CA ASP A 512 -17.90 -7.11 10.03
C ASP A 512 -19.07 -6.22 10.49
N GLN A 513 -20.00 -6.75 11.31
CA GLN A 513 -21.15 -6.00 11.82
C GLN A 513 -20.99 -5.60 13.29
N THR A 514 -20.47 -6.54 14.12
CA THR A 514 -20.38 -6.35 15.58
C THR A 514 -18.99 -5.98 16.07
N LEU A 515 -17.95 -6.19 15.25
CA LEU A 515 -16.53 -6.09 15.61
C LEU A 515 -16.13 -7.08 16.73
N GLU A 516 -16.91 -8.11 17.00
CA GLU A 516 -16.52 -9.19 17.89
C GLU A 516 -15.31 -9.95 17.34
N GLU A 517 -14.39 -10.32 18.22
CA GLU A 517 -13.23 -11.15 17.88
C GLU A 517 -13.68 -12.58 17.59
N LEU A 518 -13.52 -13.02 16.35
CA LEU A 518 -13.87 -14.37 15.91
C LEU A 518 -12.69 -15.33 15.95
N TRP A 519 -11.47 -14.81 15.79
CA TRP A 519 -10.25 -15.58 15.79
C TRP A 519 -9.03 -14.66 15.96
N LYS A 520 -7.99 -15.17 16.62
CA LYS A 520 -6.69 -14.52 16.67
C LYS A 520 -5.55 -15.51 16.82
N ILE A 521 -4.36 -15.08 16.42
CA ILE A 521 -3.08 -15.75 16.66
C ILE A 521 -1.99 -14.70 16.82
N ASN A 522 -0.99 -14.97 17.66
CA ASN A 522 0.26 -14.21 17.69
C ASN A 522 1.38 -15.08 17.14
N VAL A 523 2.09 -14.61 16.12
CA VAL A 523 3.16 -15.33 15.43
C VAL A 523 4.56 -14.92 15.87
N GLY A 524 4.66 -14.00 16.85
CA GLY A 524 5.92 -13.57 17.47
C GLY A 524 6.73 -12.58 16.65
N THR A 525 6.21 -12.07 15.54
CA THR A 525 6.86 -11.05 14.71
C THR A 525 5.83 -10.06 14.17
N GLY A 526 6.14 -8.76 14.20
CA GLY A 526 5.17 -7.71 13.92
C GLY A 526 4.87 -7.48 12.44
N PHE A 527 3.79 -6.76 12.18
CA PHE A 527 3.23 -6.55 10.84
C PHE A 527 3.15 -5.08 10.45
N ASN A 528 3.63 -4.77 9.24
CA ASN A 528 3.42 -3.51 8.52
C ASN A 528 2.78 -3.72 7.14
N ALA A 529 2.68 -4.97 6.68
CA ALA A 529 2.08 -5.31 5.40
C ALA A 529 0.59 -5.68 5.56
N PRO A 530 -0.26 -5.31 4.60
CA PRO A 530 -1.68 -5.61 4.69
C PRO A 530 -2.01 -7.08 4.40
N PRO A 531 -3.01 -7.67 5.10
CA PRO A 531 -3.52 -8.99 4.77
C PRO A 531 -4.24 -8.99 3.42
N MET A 532 -4.17 -10.12 2.71
CA MET A 532 -4.92 -10.39 1.49
C MET A 532 -5.49 -11.81 1.49
N THR A 533 -6.37 -12.12 0.53
CA THR A 533 -6.94 -13.47 0.41
C THR A 533 -6.97 -13.92 -1.04
N TYR A 534 -6.82 -15.22 -1.24
CA TYR A 534 -6.84 -15.87 -2.56
C TYR A 534 -7.43 -17.28 -2.43
N ALA A 535 -7.67 -17.95 -3.56
CA ALA A 535 -8.07 -19.34 -3.53
C ALA A 535 -7.26 -20.20 -4.53
N VAL A 536 -7.01 -21.44 -4.16
CA VAL A 536 -6.40 -22.48 -5.00
C VAL A 536 -7.21 -23.75 -4.85
N ASP A 537 -7.54 -24.38 -5.98
CA ASP A 537 -8.38 -25.60 -6.03
C ASP A 537 -9.65 -25.48 -5.19
N GLY A 538 -10.32 -24.32 -5.27
CA GLY A 538 -11.55 -24.04 -4.53
C GLY A 538 -11.37 -23.85 -3.02
N LYS A 539 -10.14 -23.80 -2.50
CA LYS A 539 -9.83 -23.55 -1.08
C LYS A 539 -9.33 -22.13 -0.89
N GLN A 540 -9.97 -21.41 0.01
CA GLN A 540 -9.60 -20.05 0.36
C GLN A 540 -8.45 -20.00 1.38
N TYR A 541 -7.54 -19.06 1.18
CA TYR A 541 -6.40 -18.76 2.06
C TYR A 541 -6.35 -17.27 2.37
N ILE A 542 -5.82 -16.94 3.56
CA ILE A 542 -5.47 -15.58 3.95
C ILE A 542 -3.96 -15.51 4.09
N ALA A 543 -3.32 -14.56 3.42
CA ALA A 543 -1.88 -14.34 3.48
C ALA A 543 -1.55 -12.95 4.02
N ILE A 544 -0.47 -12.86 4.79
CA ILE A 544 0.06 -11.61 5.32
C ILE A 544 1.59 -11.70 5.46
N ALA A 545 2.29 -10.62 5.12
CA ALA A 545 3.73 -10.54 5.26
C ALA A 545 4.12 -9.81 6.55
N SER A 546 5.15 -10.31 7.25
CA SER A 546 5.69 -9.73 8.48
C SER A 546 7.04 -9.05 8.24
N GLY A 547 7.37 -8.10 9.09
CA GLY A 547 8.63 -7.37 9.11
C GLY A 547 8.41 -5.94 9.59
N LEU A 548 9.19 -5.48 10.58
CA LEU A 548 9.07 -4.13 11.14
C LEU A 548 10.36 -3.35 10.91
N TRP A 549 10.25 -2.21 10.28
CA TRP A 549 11.35 -1.27 10.19
C TRP A 549 11.48 -0.41 11.47
N ARG A 550 12.59 0.31 11.57
CA ARG A 550 13.00 1.04 12.77
C ARG A 550 11.91 1.92 13.39
N ASN A 551 11.19 2.72 12.57
CA ASN A 551 10.16 3.63 13.10
C ASN A 551 8.93 2.90 13.64
N ALA A 552 8.54 1.76 13.02
CA ALA A 552 7.48 0.93 13.57
C ALA A 552 7.89 0.31 14.91
N LYS A 553 9.14 -0.15 15.03
CA LYS A 553 9.70 -0.61 16.33
C LYS A 553 9.66 0.50 17.38
N ASN A 554 9.98 1.74 17.00
CA ASN A 554 9.98 2.88 17.93
C ASN A 554 8.59 3.16 18.51
N LYS A 555 7.50 2.86 17.76
CA LYS A 555 6.13 2.96 18.29
C LYS A 555 5.86 1.99 19.43
N LEU A 556 6.61 0.89 19.52
CA LEU A 556 6.52 -0.10 20.59
C LEU A 556 7.42 0.23 21.79
N THR A 557 8.28 1.25 21.72
CA THR A 557 9.26 1.56 22.79
C THR A 557 8.61 1.93 24.13
N ARG A 558 7.36 2.40 24.09
CA ARG A 558 6.54 2.71 25.28
C ARG A 558 5.76 1.50 25.80
N SER A 559 5.96 0.32 25.21
CA SER A 559 5.36 -0.95 25.65
C SER A 559 6.48 -1.84 26.21
N PRO A 560 6.76 -1.76 27.52
CA PRO A 560 7.92 -2.45 28.13
C PRO A 560 7.89 -3.97 27.95
N GLU A 561 6.70 -4.57 27.88
CA GLU A 561 6.45 -5.98 27.65
C GLU A 561 6.93 -6.49 26.29
N LEU A 562 7.15 -5.58 25.32
CA LEU A 562 7.60 -5.91 23.97
C LEU A 562 9.09 -5.65 23.73
N LYS A 563 9.87 -5.34 24.76
CA LYS A 563 11.32 -5.03 24.64
C LYS A 563 12.13 -6.16 23.98
N THR A 564 11.71 -7.41 24.18
CA THR A 564 12.37 -8.60 23.64
C THR A 564 11.72 -9.12 22.36
N HIS A 565 10.80 -8.34 21.76
CA HIS A 565 10.08 -8.75 20.57
C HIS A 565 11.03 -8.96 19.38
N SER A 566 11.04 -10.19 18.84
CA SER A 566 11.84 -10.58 17.69
C SER A 566 11.19 -10.15 16.37
N GLN A 567 12.00 -10.07 15.30
CA GLN A 567 11.54 -9.73 13.96
C GLN A 567 11.97 -10.81 12.97
N ALA A 568 11.04 -11.18 12.10
CA ALA A 568 11.30 -12.06 10.97
C ALA A 568 10.57 -11.53 9.73
N THR A 569 11.17 -11.70 8.56
CA THR A 569 10.63 -11.32 7.28
C THR A 569 10.04 -12.57 6.62
N MET A 570 8.74 -12.76 6.78
CA MET A 570 8.02 -13.98 6.39
C MET A 570 6.70 -13.62 5.72
N ILE A 571 6.20 -14.50 4.86
CA ILE A 571 4.79 -14.54 4.48
C ILE A 571 4.13 -15.69 5.23
N PHE A 572 3.11 -15.41 6.02
CA PHE A 572 2.28 -16.41 6.69
C PHE A 572 1.01 -16.66 5.88
N VAL A 573 0.64 -17.92 5.70
CA VAL A 573 -0.56 -18.33 4.95
C VAL A 573 -1.43 -19.20 5.83
N PHE A 574 -2.68 -18.78 6.01
CA PHE A 574 -3.69 -19.43 6.84
C PHE A 574 -4.83 -19.96 5.98
N GLY A 575 -5.49 -21.01 6.45
CA GLY A 575 -6.67 -21.62 5.82
C GLY A 575 -7.43 -22.53 6.79
N LEU A 576 -8.59 -23.03 6.40
CA LEU A 576 -9.41 -23.96 7.17
C LEU A 576 -8.80 -25.36 7.26
#